data_c0a3023f7873ee478a24e8eed6a35870
#
_entry.id   c0a3023f7873ee478a24e8eed6a35870
#
_cell.length_a   1.000
_cell.length_b   1.000
_cell.length_c   1.000
_cell.angle_alpha   90.00
_cell.angle_beta   90.00
_cell.angle_gamma   90.00
#
_symmetry.space_group_name_H-M   'P 1'
#
loop_
_entity.id
_entity.type
_entity.pdbx_description
1 polymer ?
#
loop_
_entity_poly.entity_id
_entity_poly.type
_entity_poly.pdbx_seq_one_letter_code
_entity_poly.pdbx_strand_id
1 'polypeptide(L)'
;LDEAIALGYNLVISHHPLIFKGYKSITGKDYVERCMLKAIKNDIVIYSAHTNLDNAQGGVNYKIAEKIGLKNLKVLEPKENSLIKLVTFVPDASR
;
A
#
# COMPACT_ATOMS: atom_id res chain seq x y z
N LEU A 1 -9.10 8.05 9.81
CA LEU A 1 -8.10 8.99 10.34
C LEU A 1 -8.49 9.53 11.71
N ASP A 2 -9.74 9.92 11.92
CA ASP A 2 -10.17 10.50 13.21
C ASP A 2 -9.97 9.52 14.38
N GLU A 3 -10.30 8.26 14.17
CA GLU A 3 -10.03 7.20 15.15
C GLU A 3 -8.53 7.01 15.42
N ALA A 4 -7.71 7.00 14.36
CA ALA A 4 -6.26 6.89 14.51
C ALA A 4 -5.67 8.06 15.32
N ILE A 5 -6.15 9.28 15.07
CA ILE A 5 -5.77 10.48 15.83
C ILE A 5 -6.18 10.35 17.30
N ALA A 6 -7.43 9.97 17.54
CA ALA A 6 -7.98 9.84 18.90
C ALA A 6 -7.24 8.77 19.74
N LEU A 7 -6.75 7.72 19.09
CA LEU A 7 -5.99 6.63 19.71
C LEU A 7 -4.46 6.85 19.72
N GLY A 8 -3.98 7.95 19.16
CA GLY A 8 -2.56 8.30 19.13
C GLY A 8 -1.72 7.44 18.16
N TYR A 9 -2.34 6.86 17.15
CA TYR A 9 -1.62 6.10 16.11
C TYR A 9 -1.05 7.03 15.03
N ASN A 10 0.15 6.74 14.58
CA ASN A 10 0.86 7.49 13.54
C ASN A 10 0.97 6.73 12.19
N LEU A 11 0.39 5.54 12.08
CA LEU A 11 0.35 4.75 10.85
C LEU A 11 -1.06 4.22 10.60
N VAL A 12 -1.56 4.47 9.39
CA VAL A 12 -2.81 3.88 8.88
C VAL A 12 -2.48 3.00 7.68
N ILE A 13 -2.87 1.74 7.75
CA ILE A 13 -2.74 0.81 6.62
C ILE A 13 -4.11 0.68 5.96
N SER A 14 -4.18 0.96 4.65
CA SER A 14 -5.38 0.83 3.86
C SER A 14 -5.16 -0.11 2.66
N HIS A 15 -6.21 -0.70 2.15
CA HIS A 15 -6.14 -1.43 0.90
C HIS A 15 -6.16 -0.47 -0.29
N HIS A 16 -7.14 0.41 -0.35
CA HIS A 16 -7.22 1.41 -1.41
C HIS A 16 -6.37 2.64 -1.09
N PRO A 17 -5.59 3.15 -2.06
CA PRO A 17 -4.84 4.37 -1.86
C PRO A 17 -5.76 5.58 -1.68
N LEU A 18 -5.41 6.46 -0.76
CA LEU A 18 -6.11 7.72 -0.55
C LEU A 18 -6.05 8.61 -1.80
N ILE A 19 -4.90 8.61 -2.47
CA ILE A 19 -4.65 9.43 -3.66
C ILE A 19 -4.61 8.51 -4.88
N PHE A 20 -5.64 8.56 -5.72
CA PHE A 20 -5.75 7.82 -6.98
C PHE A 20 -5.26 8.62 -8.19
N LYS A 21 -5.41 9.93 -8.13
CA LYS A 21 -5.03 10.87 -9.19
C LYS A 21 -4.12 11.94 -8.62
N GLY A 22 -3.17 12.41 -9.42
CA GLY A 22 -2.30 13.51 -9.01
C GLY A 22 -3.10 14.78 -8.69
N TYR A 23 -2.72 15.44 -7.60
CA TYR A 23 -3.27 16.74 -7.19
C TYR A 23 -2.31 17.86 -7.56
N LYS A 24 -2.83 18.94 -8.14
CA LYS A 24 -2.05 20.16 -8.45
C LYS A 24 -1.96 21.09 -7.24
N SER A 25 -2.88 20.97 -6.30
CA SER A 25 -2.93 21.76 -5.07
C SER A 25 -3.65 20.98 -3.99
N ILE A 26 -3.38 21.27 -2.73
CA ILE A 26 -4.05 20.68 -1.57
C ILE A 26 -4.63 21.84 -0.75
N THR A 27 -5.90 22.12 -0.94
CA THR A 27 -6.60 23.26 -0.34
C THR A 27 -7.69 22.86 0.64
N GLY A 28 -8.03 21.56 0.70
CA GLY A 28 -9.08 21.02 1.56
C GLY A 28 -10.49 21.10 0.95
N LYS A 29 -10.60 21.39 -0.36
CA LYS A 29 -11.89 21.56 -1.03
C LYS A 29 -12.71 20.26 -1.11
N ASP A 30 -12.04 19.12 -1.25
CA ASP A 30 -12.69 17.82 -1.32
C ASP A 30 -12.34 16.91 -0.14
N TYR A 31 -12.97 15.75 -0.10
CA TYR A 31 -12.76 14.76 0.96
C TYR A 31 -11.32 14.28 1.04
N VAL A 32 -10.70 13.97 -0.11
CA VAL A 32 -9.33 13.43 -0.19
C VAL A 32 -8.32 14.49 0.27
N GLU A 33 -8.44 15.73 -0.20
CA GLU A 33 -7.59 16.84 0.23
C GLU A 33 -7.71 17.08 1.74
N ARG A 34 -8.92 17.02 2.31
CA ARG A 34 -9.11 17.14 3.77
C ARG A 34 -8.44 15.99 4.52
N CYS A 35 -8.51 14.77 4.00
CA CYS A 35 -7.79 13.63 4.58
C CYS A 35 -6.27 13.81 4.52
N MET A 36 -5.73 14.29 3.40
CA MET A 36 -4.31 14.59 3.27
C MET A 36 -3.85 15.63 4.29
N LEU A 37 -4.57 16.76 4.37
CA LEU A 37 -4.25 17.81 5.34
C LEU A 37 -4.34 17.31 6.79
N LYS A 38 -5.32 16.46 7.09
CA LYS A 38 -5.47 15.88 8.42
C LYS A 38 -4.31 14.94 8.75
N ALA A 39 -3.91 14.08 7.83
CA ALA A 39 -2.78 13.19 8.02
C ALA A 39 -1.47 13.97 8.25
N ILE A 40 -1.19 14.97 7.41
CA ILE A 40 0.00 15.83 7.52
C ILE A 40 0.03 16.57 8.86
N LYS A 41 -1.08 17.18 9.27
CA LYS A 41 -1.14 17.97 10.54
C LYS A 41 -0.99 17.11 11.80
N ASN A 42 -1.20 15.80 11.71
CA ASN A 42 -1.13 14.88 12.85
C ASN A 42 0.00 13.85 12.70
N ASP A 43 0.96 14.08 11.79
CA ASP A 43 2.11 13.20 11.54
C ASP A 43 1.72 11.74 11.32
N ILE A 44 0.62 11.51 10.58
CA ILE A 44 0.13 10.17 10.25
C ILE A 44 0.63 9.75 8.88
N VAL A 45 1.34 8.63 8.83
CA VAL A 45 1.70 7.95 7.60
C VAL A 45 0.50 7.12 7.12
N ILE A 46 0.15 7.22 5.83
CA ILE A 46 -0.85 6.37 5.20
C ILE A 46 -0.14 5.44 4.22
N TYR A 47 -0.15 4.15 4.51
CA TYR A 47 0.39 3.11 3.64
C TYR A 47 -0.74 2.34 2.98
N SER A 48 -0.71 2.21 1.65
CA SER A 48 -1.73 1.47 0.92
C SER A 48 -1.16 0.18 0.34
N ALA A 49 -1.65 -0.96 0.85
CA ALA A 49 -1.36 -2.29 0.33
C ALA A 49 -2.43 -2.67 -0.69
N HIS A 50 -2.28 -2.22 -1.93
CA HIS A 50 -3.24 -2.37 -3.02
C HIS A 50 -2.93 -3.60 -3.89
N THR A 51 -2.74 -3.42 -5.18
CA THR A 51 -2.48 -4.52 -6.14
C THR A 51 -1.20 -5.30 -5.87
N ASN A 52 -0.23 -4.72 -5.17
CA ASN A 52 0.94 -5.43 -4.68
C ASN A 52 0.56 -6.58 -3.72
N LEU A 53 -0.45 -6.39 -2.88
CA LEU A 53 -0.96 -7.41 -1.97
C LEU A 53 -1.83 -8.44 -2.69
N ASP A 54 -2.55 -8.03 -3.75
CA ASP A 54 -3.33 -8.95 -4.59
C ASP A 54 -2.43 -9.95 -5.34
N ASN A 55 -1.23 -9.51 -5.73
CA ASN A 55 -0.25 -10.33 -6.46
C ASN A 55 0.73 -11.08 -5.55
N ALA A 56 0.73 -10.80 -4.26
CA ALA A 56 1.65 -11.44 -3.33
C ALA A 56 1.28 -12.90 -3.07
N GLN A 57 2.28 -13.78 -3.01
CA GLN A 57 2.08 -15.13 -2.50
C GLN A 57 1.62 -15.08 -1.05
N GLY A 58 0.52 -15.76 -0.73
CA GLY A 58 -0.12 -15.68 0.59
C GLY A 58 -0.89 -14.38 0.84
N GLY A 59 -1.03 -13.51 -0.16
CA GLY A 59 -1.79 -12.28 -0.11
C GLY A 59 -3.31 -12.47 -0.09
N VAL A 60 -4.04 -11.39 -0.40
CA VAL A 60 -5.52 -11.34 -0.27
C VAL A 60 -6.21 -12.49 -1.00
N ASN A 61 -5.83 -12.77 -2.26
CA ASN A 61 -6.46 -13.80 -3.06
C ASN A 61 -6.27 -15.21 -2.47
N TYR A 62 -5.08 -15.48 -1.90
CA TYR A 62 -4.82 -16.74 -1.20
C TYR A 62 -5.64 -16.86 0.08
N LYS A 63 -5.81 -15.77 0.83
CA LYS A 63 -6.63 -15.74 2.05
C LYS A 63 -8.12 -15.92 1.77
N ILE A 64 -8.62 -15.35 0.68
CA ILE A 64 -9.99 -15.59 0.22
C ILE A 64 -10.18 -17.06 -0.15
N ALA A 65 -9.28 -17.61 -0.96
CA ALA A 65 -9.34 -19.01 -1.37
C ALA A 65 -9.28 -19.97 -0.18
N GLU A 66 -8.44 -19.71 0.81
CA GLU A 66 -8.37 -20.47 2.06
C GLU A 66 -9.71 -20.44 2.80
N LYS A 67 -10.32 -19.24 2.95
CA LYS A 67 -11.61 -19.08 3.64
C LYS A 67 -12.77 -19.81 2.98
N ILE A 68 -12.80 -19.90 1.65
CA ILE A 68 -13.83 -20.64 0.91
C ILE A 68 -13.47 -22.12 0.65
N GLY A 69 -12.31 -22.56 1.17
CA GLY A 69 -11.91 -23.97 1.13
C GLY A 69 -11.34 -24.45 -0.20
N LEU A 70 -10.85 -23.57 -1.06
CA LEU A 70 -10.21 -23.94 -2.32
C LEU A 70 -8.86 -24.62 -2.08
N LYS A 71 -8.57 -25.64 -2.91
CA LYS A 71 -7.31 -26.40 -2.88
C LYS A 71 -6.62 -26.32 -4.24
N ASN A 72 -5.31 -26.62 -4.27
CA ASN A 72 -4.51 -26.67 -5.49
C ASN A 72 -4.54 -25.34 -6.29
N LEU A 73 -4.39 -24.23 -5.58
CA LEU A 73 -4.41 -22.91 -6.17
C LEU A 73 -3.30 -22.73 -7.20
N LYS A 74 -3.65 -22.12 -8.33
CA LYS A 74 -2.70 -21.74 -9.38
C LYS A 74 -2.97 -20.30 -9.80
N VAL A 75 -1.92 -19.57 -10.14
CA VAL A 75 -2.04 -18.25 -10.75
C VAL A 75 -2.63 -18.41 -12.14
N LEU A 76 -3.74 -17.72 -12.43
CA LEU A 76 -4.45 -17.84 -13.71
C LEU A 76 -3.59 -17.29 -14.87
N GLU A 77 -2.92 -16.18 -14.65
CA GLU A 77 -2.05 -15.50 -15.64
C GLU A 77 -0.70 -15.17 -15.00
N PRO A 78 0.24 -16.13 -14.96
CA PRO A 78 1.56 -15.89 -14.38
C PRO A 78 2.34 -14.90 -15.25
N LYS A 79 2.91 -13.87 -14.63
CA LYS A 79 3.84 -12.93 -15.28
C LYS A 79 5.25 -13.46 -15.15
N GLU A 80 5.78 -13.99 -16.22
CA GLU A 80 7.17 -14.43 -16.29
C GLU A 80 8.11 -13.24 -16.57
N ASN A 81 9.33 -13.31 -16.04
CA ASN A 81 10.38 -12.31 -16.26
C ASN A 81 10.00 -10.86 -15.87
N SER A 82 9.05 -10.68 -14.97
CA SER A 82 8.59 -9.36 -14.53
C SER A 82 9.50 -8.69 -13.50
N LEU A 83 10.41 -9.44 -12.87
CA LEU A 83 11.33 -8.95 -11.86
C LEU A 83 12.77 -9.37 -12.19
N ILE A 84 13.68 -8.41 -12.09
CA ILE A 84 15.12 -8.64 -12.19
C ILE A 84 15.76 -8.25 -10.86
N LYS A 85 16.57 -9.16 -10.28
CA LYS A 85 17.40 -8.83 -9.13
C LYS A 85 18.67 -8.15 -9.62
N LEU A 86 18.77 -6.83 -9.40
CA LEU A 86 20.01 -6.09 -9.61
C LEU A 86 20.84 -6.12 -8.32
N VAL A 87 22.08 -6.58 -8.43
CA VAL A 87 23.05 -6.53 -7.34
C VAL A 87 24.22 -5.66 -7.78
N THR A 88 24.56 -4.67 -6.95
CA THR A 88 25.74 -3.84 -7.14
C THR A 88 26.55 -3.79 -5.86
N PHE A 89 27.85 -3.64 -5.98
CA PHE A 89 28.75 -3.48 -4.85
C PHE A 89 29.22 -2.02 -4.84
N VAL A 90 29.03 -1.36 -3.71
CA VAL A 90 29.48 0.02 -3.49
C VAL A 90 30.60 -0.02 -2.45
N PRO A 91 31.80 0.52 -2.77
CA PRO A 91 32.86 0.64 -1.78
C PRO A 91 32.42 1.48 -0.58
N ASP A 92 32.86 1.11 0.63
CA ASP A 92 32.45 1.83 1.85
C ASP A 92 32.80 3.32 1.84
N ALA A 93 33.87 3.69 1.13
CA ALA A 93 34.27 5.10 0.93
C ALA A 93 33.30 5.91 0.04
N SER A 94 32.32 5.26 -0.59
CA SER A 94 31.33 5.89 -1.50
C SER A 94 29.90 5.87 -0.94
N ARG A 95 29.75 5.56 0.34
CA ARG A 95 28.46 5.60 1.06
C ARG A 95 28.14 6.98 1.60
#